data_883483cd54cc70ab0016fade18734439
#
_entry.id   883483cd54cc70ab0016fade18734439
#
_cell.length_a   1.000
_cell.length_b   1.000
_cell.length_c   1.000
_cell.angle_alpha   90.00
_cell.angle_beta   90.00
_cell.angle_gamma   90.00
#
_symmetry.space_group_name_H-M   'P 1'
#
loop_
_entity.id
_entity.type
_entity.pdbx_description
1 polymer ?
#
loop_
_entity_poly.entity_id
_entity_poly.type
_entity_poly.pdbx_seq_one_letter_code
_entity_poly.pdbx_strand_id
1 'polypeptide(L)'
;MTLQDAQERVDHWIKTYGVRYFSELTNMAVLTEEVGELARIMARTYGDQSFKEGEKHDLSDEMADVLWVLICLANQTGVNLTEAFQRNLEKKTNRDKDRHKNNPKL
;
A
#
# COMPACT_ATOMS: atom_id res chain seq x y z
N MET A 1 12.60 0.56 -10.72
CA MET A 1 11.20 0.19 -11.01
C MET A 1 10.30 1.38 -10.70
N THR A 2 9.50 1.80 -11.67
CA THR A 2 8.49 2.85 -11.48
C THR A 2 7.18 2.23 -10.98
N LEU A 3 6.22 3.06 -10.57
CA LEU A 3 4.87 2.58 -10.23
C LEU A 3 4.22 1.90 -11.44
N GLN A 4 4.40 2.47 -12.62
CA GLN A 4 3.88 1.87 -13.85
C GLN A 4 4.50 0.50 -14.11
N ASP A 5 5.82 0.37 -13.97
CA ASP A 5 6.50 -0.92 -14.08
C ASP A 5 5.94 -1.92 -13.08
N ALA A 6 5.72 -1.49 -11.84
CA ALA A 6 5.16 -2.35 -10.80
C ALA A 6 3.76 -2.83 -11.18
N GLN A 7 2.90 -1.95 -11.68
CA GLN A 7 1.56 -2.33 -12.16
C GLN A 7 1.62 -3.35 -13.29
N GLU A 8 2.51 -3.14 -14.25
CA GLU A 8 2.70 -4.04 -15.39
C GLU A 8 3.23 -5.40 -14.94
N ARG A 9 4.19 -5.42 -14.02
CA ARG A 9 4.79 -6.67 -13.51
C ARG A 9 3.78 -7.47 -12.68
N VAL A 10 2.99 -6.81 -11.86
CA VAL A 10 1.94 -7.49 -11.08
C VAL A 10 0.89 -8.10 -12.02
N ASP A 11 0.46 -7.35 -13.03
CA ASP A 11 -0.51 -7.86 -14.01
C ASP A 11 0.02 -9.08 -14.75
N HIS A 12 1.27 -9.02 -15.19
CA HIS A 12 1.93 -10.14 -15.83
C HIS A 12 2.00 -11.37 -14.90
N TRP A 13 2.40 -11.15 -13.64
CA TRP A 13 2.48 -12.22 -12.66
C TRP A 13 1.12 -12.90 -12.42
N ILE A 14 0.08 -12.08 -12.23
CA ILE A 14 -1.28 -12.62 -12.02
C ILE A 14 -1.71 -13.48 -13.21
N LYS A 15 -1.50 -13.01 -14.43
CA LYS A 15 -1.90 -13.74 -15.65
C LYS A 15 -1.05 -14.97 -15.91
N THR A 16 0.21 -14.96 -15.46
CA THR A 16 1.15 -16.08 -15.67
C THR A 16 1.05 -17.14 -14.59
N TYR A 17 1.01 -16.72 -13.32
CA TYR A 17 1.08 -17.63 -12.17
C TYR A 17 -0.21 -17.66 -11.34
N GLY A 18 -0.90 -16.54 -11.22
CA GLY A 18 -2.08 -16.40 -10.37
C GLY A 18 -3.39 -16.81 -11.03
N VAL A 19 -3.34 -17.14 -12.32
CA VAL A 19 -4.49 -17.46 -13.16
C VAL A 19 -5.33 -16.24 -13.49
N ARG A 20 -5.91 -15.58 -12.46
CA ARG A 20 -6.70 -14.35 -12.61
C ARG A 20 -6.69 -13.56 -11.29
N TYR A 21 -7.10 -12.31 -11.36
CA TYR A 21 -7.37 -11.54 -10.14
C TYR A 21 -8.55 -12.14 -9.37
N PHE A 22 -8.52 -12.04 -8.07
CA PHE A 22 -9.73 -12.19 -7.27
C PHE A 22 -10.69 -11.05 -7.64
N SER A 23 -11.97 -11.17 -7.29
CA SER A 23 -12.89 -10.05 -7.50
C SER A 23 -12.42 -8.79 -6.75
N GLU A 24 -12.87 -7.62 -7.20
CA GLU A 24 -12.50 -6.34 -6.60
C GLU A 24 -12.88 -6.30 -5.10
N LEU A 25 -14.06 -6.83 -4.75
CA LEU A 25 -14.49 -6.86 -3.36
C LEU A 25 -13.62 -7.83 -2.52
N THR A 26 -13.25 -8.96 -3.08
CA THR A 26 -12.32 -9.88 -2.40
C THR A 26 -10.97 -9.23 -2.21
N ASN A 27 -10.42 -8.57 -3.23
CA ASN A 27 -9.15 -7.87 -3.11
C ASN A 27 -9.21 -6.70 -2.12
N MET A 28 -10.35 -6.04 -2.00
CA MET A 28 -10.53 -5.01 -0.97
C MET A 28 -10.46 -5.61 0.44
N ALA A 29 -11.07 -6.78 0.65
CA ALA A 29 -10.97 -7.49 1.92
C ALA A 29 -9.52 -7.94 2.21
N VAL A 30 -8.83 -8.46 1.19
CA VAL A 30 -7.41 -8.84 1.30
C VAL A 30 -6.54 -7.63 1.65
N LEU A 31 -6.81 -6.47 1.03
CA LEU A 31 -6.10 -5.22 1.38
C LEU A 31 -6.27 -4.89 2.87
N THR A 32 -7.49 -5.01 3.38
CA THR A 32 -7.77 -4.76 4.79
C THR A 32 -7.00 -5.74 5.69
N GLU A 33 -6.93 -7.01 5.31
CA GLU A 33 -6.14 -8.02 6.03
C GLU A 33 -4.65 -7.66 6.05
N GLU A 34 -4.09 -7.28 4.90
CA GLU A 34 -2.67 -6.92 4.80
C GLU A 34 -2.35 -5.64 5.59
N VAL A 35 -3.25 -4.67 5.60
CA VAL A 35 -3.12 -3.48 6.45
C VAL A 35 -3.13 -3.89 7.93
N GLY A 36 -3.98 -4.85 8.29
CA GLY A 36 -4.01 -5.42 9.65
C GLY A 36 -2.69 -6.09 10.04
N GLU A 37 -2.09 -6.85 9.14
CA GLU A 37 -0.78 -7.47 9.37
C GLU A 37 0.33 -6.42 9.55
N LEU A 38 0.31 -5.38 8.73
CA LEU A 38 1.22 -4.24 8.88
C LEU A 38 1.01 -3.55 10.23
N ALA A 39 -0.24 -3.31 10.61
CA ALA A 39 -0.58 -2.68 11.88
C ALA A 39 -0.08 -3.52 13.07
N ARG A 40 -0.17 -4.84 12.97
CA ARG A 40 0.34 -5.75 13.99
C ARG A 40 1.85 -5.59 14.20
N ILE A 41 2.60 -5.54 13.12
CA ILE A 41 4.07 -5.35 13.18
C ILE A 41 4.39 -3.98 13.80
N MET A 42 3.70 -2.92 13.35
CA MET A 42 3.92 -1.55 13.85
C MET A 42 3.61 -1.44 15.34
N ALA A 43 2.49 -2.02 15.79
CA ALA A 43 2.08 -1.99 17.19
C ALA A 43 3.08 -2.71 18.10
N ARG A 44 3.67 -3.81 17.62
CA ARG A 44 4.63 -4.59 18.39
C ARG A 44 6.05 -4.03 18.36
N THR A 45 6.41 -3.34 17.29
CA THR A 45 7.73 -2.73 17.16
C THR A 45 7.80 -1.38 17.90
N TYR A 46 6.77 -0.57 17.77
CA TYR A 46 6.78 0.83 18.25
C TYR A 46 5.74 1.13 19.33
N GLY A 47 4.85 0.21 19.61
CA GLY A 47 3.79 0.38 20.61
C GLY A 47 4.07 -0.38 21.89
N ASP A 48 3.01 -0.68 22.62
CA ASP A 48 3.07 -1.29 23.93
C ASP A 48 2.96 -2.82 23.93
N GLN A 49 2.75 -3.41 22.76
CA GLN A 49 2.70 -4.86 22.59
C GLN A 49 4.06 -5.39 22.16
N SER A 50 4.28 -6.69 22.38
CA SER A 50 5.53 -7.35 22.03
C SER A 50 5.28 -8.58 21.15
N PHE A 51 6.27 -8.95 20.37
CA PHE A 51 6.27 -10.22 19.65
C PHE A 51 6.48 -11.38 20.61
N LYS A 52 5.97 -12.55 20.23
CA LYS A 52 6.31 -13.79 20.92
C LYS A 52 7.79 -14.11 20.70
N GLU A 53 8.42 -14.75 21.67
CA GLU A 53 9.82 -15.18 21.56
C GLU A 53 9.99 -16.07 20.32
N GLY A 54 10.98 -15.74 19.49
CA GLY A 54 11.29 -16.48 18.26
C GLY A 54 10.37 -16.18 17.07
N GLU A 55 9.38 -15.30 17.24
CA GLU A 55 8.49 -14.93 16.16
C GLU A 55 9.23 -14.13 15.09
N LYS A 56 9.14 -14.59 13.84
CA LYS A 56 9.73 -13.89 12.69
C LYS A 56 8.79 -12.81 12.18
N HIS A 57 9.34 -11.66 11.84
CA HIS A 57 8.58 -10.56 11.24
C HIS A 57 9.49 -9.72 10.35
N ASP A 58 8.90 -9.11 9.33
CA ASP A 58 9.60 -8.26 8.38
C ASP A 58 8.66 -7.12 7.97
N LEU A 59 8.95 -5.93 8.49
CA LEU A 59 8.14 -4.74 8.22
C LEU A 59 8.09 -4.40 6.73
N SER A 60 9.23 -4.52 6.04
CA SER A 60 9.29 -4.18 4.62
C SER A 60 8.46 -5.12 3.76
N ASP A 61 8.41 -6.39 4.12
CA ASP A 61 7.59 -7.37 3.41
C ASP A 61 6.10 -7.11 3.61
N GLU A 62 5.70 -6.76 4.82
CA GLU A 62 4.30 -6.39 5.09
C GLU A 62 3.88 -5.13 4.33
N MET A 63 4.76 -4.15 4.22
CA MET A 63 4.51 -2.97 3.39
C MET A 63 4.38 -3.34 1.91
N ALA A 64 5.23 -4.25 1.44
CA ALA A 64 5.18 -4.75 0.07
C ALA A 64 3.88 -5.50 -0.21
N ASP A 65 3.38 -6.28 0.75
CA ASP A 65 2.10 -6.99 0.63
C ASP A 65 0.93 -6.01 0.48
N VAL A 66 0.92 -4.93 1.25
CA VAL A 66 -0.10 -3.87 1.13
C VAL A 66 -0.04 -3.24 -0.26
N LEU A 67 1.16 -2.90 -0.72
CA LEU A 67 1.36 -2.30 -2.04
C LEU A 67 0.92 -3.24 -3.16
N TRP A 68 1.23 -4.53 -3.04
CA TRP A 68 0.83 -5.55 -4.01
C TRP A 68 -0.68 -5.56 -4.22
N VAL A 69 -1.44 -5.63 -3.16
CA VAL A 69 -2.92 -5.70 -3.26
C VAL A 69 -3.49 -4.39 -3.79
N LEU A 70 -2.94 -3.26 -3.37
CA LEU A 70 -3.35 -1.96 -3.89
C LEU A 70 -3.11 -1.87 -5.40
N ILE A 71 -1.97 -2.37 -5.87
CA ILE A 71 -1.66 -2.45 -7.30
C ILE A 71 -2.67 -3.36 -8.03
N CYS A 72 -3.01 -4.51 -7.46
CA CYS A 72 -4.05 -5.38 -8.02
C CYS A 72 -5.36 -4.62 -8.22
N LEU A 73 -5.81 -3.90 -7.21
CA LEU A 73 -7.03 -3.09 -7.28
C LEU A 73 -6.94 -1.99 -8.35
N ALA A 74 -5.79 -1.32 -8.44
CA ALA A 74 -5.57 -0.31 -9.47
C ALA A 74 -5.67 -0.92 -10.87
N ASN A 75 -5.03 -2.06 -11.09
CA ASN A 75 -5.07 -2.76 -12.38
C ASN A 75 -6.49 -3.19 -12.75
N GLN A 76 -7.24 -3.71 -11.77
CA GLN A 76 -8.60 -4.17 -12.00
C GLN A 76 -9.58 -3.05 -12.35
N THR A 77 -9.33 -1.86 -11.85
CA THR A 77 -10.22 -0.70 -11.99
C THR A 77 -9.75 0.31 -13.04
N GLY A 78 -8.65 0.01 -13.73
CA GLY A 78 -8.11 0.86 -14.78
C GLY A 78 -7.44 2.14 -14.25
N VAL A 79 -6.97 2.14 -13.01
CA VAL A 79 -6.29 3.28 -12.42
C VAL A 79 -4.79 3.22 -12.70
N ASN A 80 -4.26 4.29 -13.28
CA ASN A 80 -2.82 4.50 -13.41
C ASN A 80 -2.31 5.18 -12.14
N LEU A 81 -1.57 4.44 -11.32
CA LEU A 81 -1.11 4.94 -10.02
C LEU A 81 -0.09 6.07 -10.15
N THR A 82 0.72 6.08 -11.19
CA THR A 82 1.67 7.17 -11.43
C THR A 82 0.93 8.49 -11.60
N GLU A 83 -0.07 8.52 -12.49
CA GLU A 83 -0.89 9.70 -12.73
C GLU A 83 -1.71 10.09 -11.50
N ALA A 84 -2.34 9.10 -10.86
CA ALA A 84 -3.15 9.34 -9.67
C ALA A 84 -2.30 9.93 -8.54
N PHE A 85 -1.12 9.39 -8.31
CA PHE A 85 -0.21 9.88 -7.28
C PHE A 85 0.31 11.28 -7.59
N GLN A 86 0.64 11.54 -8.86
CA GLN A 86 1.06 12.87 -9.29
C GLN A 86 -0.03 13.92 -9.02
N ARG A 87 -1.27 13.63 -9.40
CA ARG A 87 -2.40 14.53 -9.12
C ARG A 87 -2.63 14.72 -7.62
N ASN A 88 -2.45 13.65 -6.85
CA ASN A 88 -2.62 13.68 -5.40
C ASN A 88 -1.57 14.58 -4.73
N LEU A 89 -0.32 14.51 -5.18
CA LEU A 89 0.76 15.38 -4.72
C LEU A 89 0.46 16.84 -5.01
N GLU A 90 0.04 17.15 -6.23
CA GLU A 90 -0.32 18.52 -6.64
C GLU A 90 -1.47 19.06 -5.81
N LYS A 91 -2.51 18.25 -5.62
CA LYS A 91 -3.67 18.60 -4.79
C LYS A 91 -3.26 18.92 -3.36
N LYS A 92 -2.43 18.09 -2.75
CA LYS A 92 -1.95 18.31 -1.37
C LYS A 92 -1.06 19.53 -1.27
N THR A 93 -0.19 19.73 -2.24
CA THR A 93 0.70 20.90 -2.27
C THR A 93 -0.11 22.19 -2.36
N ASN A 94 -1.09 22.24 -3.30
CA ASN A 94 -1.92 23.44 -3.48
C ASN A 94 -2.79 23.73 -2.26
N ARG A 95 -3.30 22.69 -1.59
CA ARG A 95 -4.13 22.84 -0.40
C ARG A 95 -3.35 23.21 0.85
N ASP A 96 -2.20 22.57 1.06
CA ASP A 96 -1.52 22.56 2.36
C ASP A 96 -0.14 23.22 2.39
N LYS A 97 0.36 23.74 1.26
CA LYS A 97 1.76 24.25 1.16
C LYS A 97 2.14 25.29 2.23
N ASP A 98 1.18 26.10 2.67
CA ASP A 98 1.42 27.11 3.70
C ASP A 98 0.85 26.74 5.06
N ARG A 99 -0.05 25.76 5.09
CA ARG A 99 -0.76 25.35 6.31
C ARG A 99 0.16 24.84 7.40
N HIS A 100 1.08 23.96 7.05
CA HIS A 100 2.00 23.36 8.01
C HIS A 100 3.11 24.33 8.43
N LYS A 101 3.58 25.18 7.51
CA LYS A 101 4.55 26.24 7.81
C LYS A 101 4.01 27.22 8.85
N ASN A 102 2.71 27.48 8.82
CA ASN A 102 2.03 28.39 9.73
C ASN A 102 1.53 27.72 11.01
N ASN A 103 1.75 26.41 11.15
CA ASN A 103 1.33 25.66 12.33
C ASN A 103 2.47 25.67 13.38
N PRO A 104 2.27 26.32 14.54
CA PRO A 104 3.31 26.41 15.57
C PRO A 104 3.67 25.06 16.21
N LYS A 105 2.88 24.00 15.98
CA LYS A 105 3.14 22.66 16.48
C LYS A 105 4.08 21.83 15.61
N LEU A 106 4.41 22.31 14.41
CA LEU A 106 5.25 21.57 13.45
C LEU A 106 6.62 22.20 13.25
#